data_6c16d04d23be616061acab3f03084904
#
_entry.id   6c16d04d23be616061acab3f03084904
#
_cell.length_a   1.000
_cell.length_b   1.000
_cell.length_c   1.000
_cell.angle_alpha   90.00
_cell.angle_beta   90.00
_cell.angle_gamma   90.00
#
_symmetry.space_group_name_H-M   'P 1'
#
loop_
_entity.id
_entity.type
_entity.pdbx_description
1 polymer ?
#
loop_
_entity_poly.entity_id
_entity_poly.type
_entity_poly.pdbx_seq_one_letter_code
_entity_poly.pdbx_strand_id
1 'polypeptide(L)'
;MEVKENVVVTLSFKFALEIIKYCECLQENKKFVIANQLLKSGTSIGANIREAQNAESKADFVHKFKISAKEIEETLYWPDLCRYSEGYPNIGNLPTELETISRIVNKIIITTKQKQ
;
A
#
# COMPACT_ATOMS: atom_id res chain seq x y z
N MET A 1 -4.91 -2.30 -22.73
CA MET A 1 -4.96 -1.65 -21.41
C MET A 1 -4.29 -0.30 -21.45
N GLU A 2 -4.90 0.67 -20.87
CA GLU A 2 -4.36 2.02 -20.80
C GLU A 2 -3.12 2.09 -19.92
N VAL A 3 -2.13 2.87 -20.35
CA VAL A 3 -0.91 3.07 -19.56
C VAL A 3 -1.23 3.62 -18.18
N LYS A 4 -2.24 4.50 -18.09
CA LYS A 4 -2.65 5.10 -16.81
C LYS A 4 -3.06 4.07 -15.78
N GLU A 5 -3.71 2.99 -16.23
CA GLU A 5 -4.17 1.95 -15.31
C GLU A 5 -2.99 1.20 -14.71
N ASN A 6 -1.86 1.17 -15.43
CA ASN A 6 -0.67 0.48 -14.95
C ASN A 6 0.15 1.31 -13.98
N VAL A 7 -0.11 2.62 -13.90
CA VAL A 7 0.65 3.49 -13.00
C VAL A 7 0.49 3.04 -11.54
N VAL A 8 -0.74 2.80 -11.11
CA VAL A 8 -0.97 2.40 -9.71
C VAL A 8 -0.41 1.01 -9.44
N VAL A 9 -0.46 0.11 -10.43
CA VAL A 9 0.15 -1.22 -10.30
C VAL A 9 1.66 -1.08 -10.10
N THR A 10 2.31 -0.26 -10.93
CA THR A 10 3.74 -0.05 -10.85
C THR A 10 4.15 0.61 -9.53
N LEU A 11 3.45 1.66 -9.14
CA LEU A 11 3.78 2.39 -7.91
C LEU A 11 3.60 1.53 -6.67
N SER A 12 2.51 0.75 -6.61
CA SER A 12 2.29 -0.10 -5.45
C SER A 12 3.29 -1.25 -5.38
N PHE A 13 3.75 -1.73 -6.52
CA PHE A 13 4.80 -2.74 -6.55
C PHE A 13 6.12 -2.17 -6.04
N LYS A 14 6.52 -1.00 -6.54
CA LYS A 14 7.75 -0.35 -6.09
C LYS A 14 7.69 -0.02 -4.61
N PHE A 15 6.52 0.41 -4.15
CA PHE A 15 6.33 0.69 -2.73
C PHE A 15 6.51 -0.58 -1.89
N ALA A 16 5.97 -1.71 -2.36
CA ALA A 16 6.14 -2.99 -1.66
C ALA A 16 7.61 -3.36 -1.53
N LEU A 17 8.42 -3.08 -2.54
CA LEU A 17 9.85 -3.33 -2.46
C LEU A 17 10.52 -2.47 -1.38
N GLU A 18 10.10 -1.21 -1.25
CA GLU A 18 10.62 -0.34 -0.19
C GLU A 18 10.16 -0.82 1.19
N ILE A 19 8.94 -1.31 1.28
CA ILE A 19 8.43 -1.90 2.52
C ILE A 19 9.29 -3.09 2.95
N ILE A 20 9.62 -3.97 1.99
CA ILE A 20 10.46 -5.13 2.30
C ILE A 20 11.81 -4.69 2.85
N LYS A 21 12.44 -3.69 2.23
CA LYS A 21 13.72 -3.17 2.70
C LYS A 21 13.61 -2.60 4.12
N TYR A 22 12.59 -1.81 4.36
CA TYR A 22 12.41 -1.20 5.68
C TYR A 22 12.14 -2.27 6.74
N CYS A 23 11.35 -3.28 6.40
CA CYS A 23 11.06 -4.38 7.33
C CYS A 23 12.29 -5.21 7.64
N GLU A 24 13.18 -5.38 6.67
CA GLU A 24 14.46 -6.05 6.92
C GLU A 24 15.29 -5.24 7.91
N CYS A 25 15.29 -3.93 7.77
CA CYS A 25 15.96 -3.05 8.70
C CYS A 25 15.37 -3.14 10.11
N LEU A 26 14.04 -3.20 10.19
CA LEU A 26 13.36 -3.41 11.47
C LEU A 26 13.79 -4.73 12.11
N GLN A 27 13.86 -5.78 11.31
CA GLN A 27 14.26 -7.10 11.81
C GLN A 27 15.70 -7.10 12.32
N GLU A 28 16.59 -6.40 11.61
CA GLU A 28 17.97 -6.26 12.05
C GLU A 28 18.06 -5.57 13.40
N ASN A 29 17.11 -4.69 13.67
CA ASN A 29 17.00 -4.00 14.96
C ASN A 29 16.09 -4.74 15.93
N LYS A 30 15.75 -5.98 15.63
CA LYS A 30 14.93 -6.87 16.47
C LYS A 30 13.51 -6.35 16.73
N LYS A 31 13.00 -5.54 15.82
CA LYS A 31 11.62 -5.01 15.90
C LYS A 31 10.69 -5.94 15.12
N PHE A 32 10.60 -7.19 15.53
CA PHE A 32 9.97 -8.24 14.75
C PHE A 32 8.44 -8.09 14.61
N VAL A 33 7.77 -7.66 15.68
CA VAL A 33 6.32 -7.57 15.66
C VAL A 33 5.85 -6.52 14.67
N ILE A 34 6.45 -5.33 14.75
CA ILE A 34 6.09 -4.24 13.81
C ILE A 34 6.50 -4.60 12.39
N ALA A 35 7.67 -5.23 12.21
CA ALA A 35 8.12 -5.66 10.89
C ALA A 35 7.08 -6.58 10.24
N ASN A 36 6.56 -7.55 10.99
CA ASN A 36 5.59 -8.50 10.45
C ASN A 36 4.28 -7.81 10.07
N GLN A 37 3.78 -6.91 10.91
CA GLN A 37 2.54 -6.20 10.63
C GLN A 37 2.68 -5.30 9.41
N LEU A 38 3.78 -4.54 9.36
CA LEU A 38 4.01 -3.63 8.25
C LEU A 38 4.24 -4.38 6.94
N LEU A 39 4.97 -5.47 6.98
CA LEU A 39 5.21 -6.28 5.78
C LEU A 39 3.90 -6.78 5.21
N LYS A 40 3.03 -7.29 6.08
CA LYS A 40 1.75 -7.83 5.66
C LYS A 40 0.87 -6.74 5.02
N SER A 41 0.68 -5.62 5.72
CA SER A 41 -0.20 -4.57 5.21
C SER A 41 0.40 -3.88 3.99
N GLY A 42 1.69 -3.58 4.03
CA GLY A 42 2.34 -2.83 2.94
C GLY A 42 2.39 -3.59 1.63
N THR A 43 2.52 -4.92 1.68
CA THR A 43 2.54 -5.73 0.46
C THR A 43 1.12 -6.07 -0.02
N SER A 44 0.13 -6.04 0.87
CA SER A 44 -1.26 -6.31 0.50
C SER A 44 -1.85 -5.23 -0.40
N ILE A 45 -1.35 -4.01 -0.31
CA ILE A 45 -1.84 -2.90 -1.15
C ILE A 45 -1.71 -3.27 -2.62
N GLY A 46 -0.49 -3.57 -3.06
CA GLY A 46 -0.23 -3.91 -4.45
C GLY A 46 -0.83 -5.24 -4.86
N ALA A 47 -0.87 -6.20 -3.93
CA ALA A 47 -1.47 -7.50 -4.23
C ALA A 47 -2.94 -7.35 -4.61
N ASN A 48 -3.70 -6.56 -3.86
CA ASN A 48 -5.11 -6.34 -4.17
C ASN A 48 -5.32 -5.51 -5.43
N ILE A 49 -4.45 -4.54 -5.68
CA ILE A 49 -4.52 -3.75 -6.91
C ILE A 49 -4.26 -4.66 -8.13
N ARG A 50 -3.28 -5.56 -8.01
CA ARG A 50 -2.99 -6.50 -9.09
C ARG A 50 -4.16 -7.44 -9.33
N GLU A 51 -4.76 -7.97 -8.26
CA GLU A 51 -5.93 -8.84 -8.39
C GLU A 51 -7.10 -8.13 -9.04
N ALA A 52 -7.25 -6.82 -8.76
CA ALA A 52 -8.33 -6.04 -9.35
C ALA A 52 -8.25 -6.01 -10.88
N GLN A 53 -7.05 -6.15 -11.45
CA GLN A 53 -6.88 -6.14 -12.90
C GLN A 53 -7.57 -7.34 -13.56
N ASN A 54 -7.86 -8.38 -12.79
CA ASN A 54 -8.54 -9.58 -13.27
C ASN A 54 -9.92 -9.73 -12.62
N ALA A 55 -10.51 -8.62 -12.20
CA ALA A 55 -11.82 -8.63 -11.53
C ALA A 55 -12.90 -9.16 -12.46
N GLU A 56 -13.84 -9.90 -11.89
CA GLU A 56 -14.95 -10.52 -12.65
C GLU A 56 -16.06 -9.53 -12.96
N SER A 57 -16.10 -8.42 -12.25
CA SER A 57 -17.14 -7.42 -12.41
C SER A 57 -16.64 -6.07 -11.94
N LYS A 58 -17.40 -5.02 -12.26
CA LYS A 58 -17.12 -3.69 -11.76
C LYS A 58 -17.17 -3.67 -10.22
N ALA A 59 -18.15 -4.36 -9.65
CA ALA A 59 -18.26 -4.43 -8.18
C ALA A 59 -17.04 -5.10 -7.56
N ASP A 60 -16.57 -6.17 -8.17
CA ASP A 60 -15.37 -6.87 -7.69
C ASP A 60 -14.14 -5.98 -7.80
N PHE A 61 -14.01 -5.26 -8.91
CA PHE A 61 -12.91 -4.32 -9.11
C PHE A 61 -12.88 -3.26 -8.00
N VAL A 62 -14.03 -2.63 -7.75
CA VAL A 62 -14.15 -1.61 -6.71
C VAL A 62 -13.85 -2.19 -5.34
N HIS A 63 -14.36 -3.41 -5.08
CA HIS A 63 -14.12 -4.07 -3.80
C HIS A 63 -12.63 -4.28 -3.55
N LYS A 64 -11.89 -4.75 -4.54
CA LYS A 64 -10.45 -4.96 -4.41
C LYS A 64 -9.72 -3.67 -4.12
N PHE A 65 -10.12 -2.58 -4.78
CA PHE A 65 -9.50 -1.28 -4.50
C PHE A 65 -9.87 -0.76 -3.12
N LYS A 66 -11.07 -1.06 -2.63
CA LYS A 66 -11.45 -0.68 -1.26
C LYS A 66 -10.65 -1.45 -0.22
N ILE A 67 -10.36 -2.72 -0.47
CA ILE A 67 -9.47 -3.48 0.41
C ILE A 67 -8.10 -2.83 0.42
N SER A 68 -7.58 -2.47 -0.75
CA SER A 68 -6.29 -1.81 -0.85
C SER A 68 -6.28 -0.49 -0.07
N ALA A 69 -7.37 0.30 -0.16
CA ALA A 69 -7.48 1.55 0.60
C ALA A 69 -7.40 1.33 2.11
N LYS A 70 -8.02 0.26 2.60
CA LYS A 70 -7.94 -0.08 4.02
C LYS A 70 -6.53 -0.47 4.42
N GLU A 71 -5.84 -1.24 3.56
CA GLU A 71 -4.46 -1.62 3.83
C GLU A 71 -3.54 -0.41 3.84
N ILE A 72 -3.83 0.59 3.02
CA ILE A 72 -3.07 1.84 3.04
C ILE A 72 -3.17 2.51 4.40
N GLU A 73 -4.37 2.57 4.98
CA GLU A 73 -4.55 3.18 6.30
C GLU A 73 -3.75 2.44 7.37
N GLU A 74 -3.78 1.11 7.34
CA GLU A 74 -3.00 0.33 8.29
C GLU A 74 -1.51 0.55 8.06
N THR A 75 -1.09 0.60 6.80
CA THR A 75 0.32 0.76 6.46
C THR A 75 0.86 2.12 6.89
N LEU A 76 0.01 3.15 6.93
CA LEU A 76 0.42 4.46 7.46
C LEU A 76 0.62 4.42 8.97
N TYR A 77 -0.14 3.60 9.66
CA TYR A 77 -0.09 3.52 11.12
C TYR A 77 1.26 3.02 11.63
N TRP A 78 1.81 1.97 11.03
CA TRP A 78 3.04 1.36 11.54
C TRP A 78 4.26 2.27 11.42
N PRO A 79 4.55 2.92 10.28
CA PRO A 79 5.67 3.87 10.22
C PRO A 79 5.47 5.06 11.14
N ASP A 80 4.22 5.47 11.35
CA ASP A 80 3.93 6.56 12.26
C ASP A 80 4.36 6.20 13.68
N LEU A 81 4.05 4.98 14.11
CA LEU A 81 4.52 4.49 15.40
C LEU A 81 6.04 4.45 15.47
N CYS A 82 6.69 3.99 14.40
CA CYS A 82 8.15 3.93 14.34
C CYS A 82 8.75 5.32 14.47
N ARG A 83 8.13 6.30 13.83
CA ARG A 83 8.62 7.68 13.82
C ARG A 83 8.72 8.27 15.23
N TYR A 84 7.76 7.94 16.09
CA TYR A 84 7.70 8.49 17.44
C TYR A 84 8.25 7.55 18.51
N SER A 85 8.82 6.40 18.12
CA SER A 85 9.39 5.44 19.06
C SER A 85 10.91 5.53 19.02
N GLU A 86 11.53 5.43 20.19
CA GLU A 86 12.98 5.47 20.28
C GLU A 86 13.59 4.18 19.75
N GLY A 87 14.73 4.32 19.07
CA GLY A 87 15.48 3.16 18.63
C GLY A 87 14.96 2.50 17.37
N TYR A 88 14.07 3.17 16.65
CA TYR A 88 13.54 2.64 15.39
C TYR A 88 14.21 3.31 14.20
N PRO A 89 14.44 2.58 13.11
CA PRO A 89 15.05 3.16 11.90
C PRO A 89 14.19 4.26 11.31
N ASN A 90 14.84 5.18 10.61
CA ASN A 90 14.17 6.28 9.95
C ASN A 90 13.21 5.74 8.88
N ILE A 91 11.98 6.27 8.87
CA ILE A 91 10.94 5.79 7.95
C ILE A 91 11.11 6.32 6.52
N GLY A 92 11.99 7.31 6.33
CA GLY A 92 12.25 7.85 5.01
C GLY A 92 11.02 8.44 4.34
N ASN A 93 10.85 8.15 3.06
CA ASN A 93 9.75 8.69 2.25
C ASN A 93 8.53 7.80 2.19
N LEU A 94 8.47 6.75 3.02
CA LEU A 94 7.34 5.81 2.97
C LEU A 94 5.98 6.49 3.08
N PRO A 95 5.76 7.40 4.05
CA PRO A 95 4.45 8.05 4.15
C PRO A 95 4.10 8.88 2.92
N THR A 96 5.07 9.60 2.37
CA THR A 96 4.85 10.46 1.21
C THR A 96 4.47 9.63 -0.02
N GLU A 97 5.20 8.53 -0.25
CA GLU A 97 4.90 7.63 -1.36
C GLU A 97 3.52 7.02 -1.21
N LEU A 98 3.18 6.66 0.02
CA LEU A 98 1.89 6.04 0.30
C LEU A 98 0.73 7.01 0.09
N GLU A 99 0.93 8.28 0.44
CA GLU A 99 -0.08 9.30 0.17
C GLU A 99 -0.38 9.44 -1.32
N THR A 100 0.67 9.37 -2.15
CA THR A 100 0.49 9.41 -3.59
C THR A 100 -0.36 8.25 -4.08
N ILE A 101 -0.05 7.04 -3.60
CA ILE A 101 -0.81 5.84 -3.95
C ILE A 101 -2.25 5.97 -3.47
N SER A 102 -2.44 6.49 -2.26
CA SER A 102 -3.77 6.68 -1.67
C SER A 102 -4.65 7.57 -2.55
N ARG A 103 -4.08 8.68 -3.03
CA ARG A 103 -4.85 9.60 -3.89
C ARG A 103 -5.27 8.91 -5.19
N ILE A 104 -4.38 8.13 -5.77
CA ILE A 104 -4.71 7.42 -7.02
C ILE A 104 -5.77 6.36 -6.77
N VAL A 105 -5.61 5.56 -5.71
CA VAL A 105 -6.58 4.51 -5.37
C VAL A 105 -7.95 5.10 -5.15
N ASN A 106 -8.04 6.17 -4.36
CA ASN A 106 -9.33 6.79 -4.06
C ASN A 106 -9.97 7.38 -5.30
N LYS A 107 -9.17 7.98 -6.19
CA LYS A 107 -9.69 8.53 -7.43
C LYS A 107 -10.23 7.43 -8.33
N ILE A 108 -9.54 6.30 -8.40
CA ILE A 108 -10.00 5.17 -9.21
C ILE A 108 -11.32 4.64 -8.69
N ILE A 109 -11.46 4.52 -7.36
CA ILE A 109 -12.71 4.07 -6.74
C ILE A 109 -13.86 5.00 -7.14
N ILE A 110 -13.66 6.30 -6.95
CA ILE A 110 -14.71 7.29 -7.22
C ILE A 110 -15.08 7.27 -8.72
N THR A 111 -14.07 7.30 -9.58
CA THR A 111 -14.29 7.35 -11.02
C THR A 111 -15.01 6.10 -11.51
N THR A 112 -14.60 4.93 -11.00
CA THR A 112 -15.20 3.67 -11.41
C THR A 112 -16.67 3.59 -10.98
N LYS A 113 -16.96 4.03 -9.76
CA LYS A 113 -18.34 4.00 -9.25
C LYS A 113 -19.27 4.93 -10.02
N GLN A 114 -18.73 6.00 -10.60
CA GLN A 114 -19.53 6.95 -11.38
C GLN A 114 -19.85 6.45 -12.78
N LYS A 115 -19.11 5.48 -13.29
CA LYS A 115 -19.35 4.93 -14.62
C LYS A 115 -20.58 4.01 -14.62
N GLN A 116 -21.37 4.14 -15.66
CA GLN A 116 -22.55 3.30 -15.83
C GLN A 116 -22.21 1.95 -16.47
#